data_8e6ca86105a4d383bf5b7835029e93b3
#
_entry.id   8e6ca86105a4d383bf5b7835029e93b3
#
_cell.length_a   1.000
_cell.length_b   1.000
_cell.length_c   1.000
_cell.angle_alpha   90.00
_cell.angle_beta   90.00
_cell.angle_gamma   90.00
#
_symmetry.space_group_name_H-M   'P 1'
#
loop_
_entity.id
_entity.type
_entity.pdbx_description
1 polymer ?
#
loop_
_entity_poly.entity_id
_entity_poly.type
_entity_poly.pdbx_seq_one_letter_code
_entity_poly.pdbx_strand_id
1 'polypeptide(L)' 'MAHLTPISWRKFEKFLLFVGCHFEREKGDHRIYWREGLKRPVVIPRERELPVFVIRNNLRILGIASDEYLEILKRI' A
#
# COMPACT_ATOMS: atom_id res chain seq x y z
N MET A 1 -5.50 19.81 1.25
CA MET A 1 -5.14 18.84 0.22
C MET A 1 -4.15 17.85 0.77
N ALA A 2 -4.38 16.57 0.55
CA ALA A 2 -3.48 15.53 1.06
C ALA A 2 -2.12 15.60 0.36
N HIS A 3 -1.06 15.45 1.14
CA HIS A 3 0.29 15.51 0.62
C HIS A 3 0.99 14.19 0.90
N LEU A 4 1.21 13.41 -0.15
CA LEU A 4 1.85 12.11 -0.04
C LEU A 4 3.37 12.26 -0.12
N THR A 5 4.08 11.47 0.68
CA THR A 5 5.53 11.40 0.65
C THR A 5 5.95 9.94 0.53
N PRO A 6 7.15 9.66 0.00
CA PRO A 6 7.65 8.29 -0.02
C PRO A 6 7.74 7.72 1.39
N ILE A 7 7.44 6.43 1.53
CA ILE A 7 7.61 5.73 2.79
C ILE A 7 8.21 4.36 2.51
N SER A 8 8.75 3.72 3.56
CA SER A 8 9.34 2.40 3.40
C SER A 8 8.28 1.37 3.03
N TRP A 9 8.70 0.32 2.35
CA TRP A 9 7.76 -0.74 2.01
C TRP A 9 7.20 -1.41 3.26
N ARG A 10 7.98 -1.46 4.35
CA ARG A 10 7.51 -2.07 5.60
C ARG A 10 6.39 -1.27 6.23
N LYS A 11 6.49 0.05 6.19
CA LYS A 11 5.42 0.90 6.72
C LYS A 11 4.17 0.77 5.85
N PHE A 12 4.34 0.73 4.54
CA PHE A 12 3.20 0.56 3.64
C PHE A 12 2.55 -0.81 3.84
N GLU A 13 3.35 -1.85 4.12
CA GLU A 13 2.80 -3.16 4.43
C GLU A 13 1.91 -3.11 5.67
N LYS A 14 2.33 -2.38 6.71
CA LYS A 14 1.48 -2.22 7.89
C LYS A 14 0.14 -1.60 7.52
N PHE A 15 0.16 -0.61 6.64
CA PHE A 15 -1.08 -0.02 6.15
C PHE A 15 -1.93 -1.05 5.41
N LEU A 16 -1.32 -1.83 4.52
CA LEU A 16 -2.06 -2.83 3.77
C LEU A 16 -2.72 -3.86 4.68
N LEU A 17 -1.99 -4.32 5.69
CA LEU A 17 -2.54 -5.29 6.65
C LEU A 17 -3.67 -4.65 7.46
N PHE A 18 -3.52 -3.38 7.82
CA PHE A 18 -4.55 -2.67 8.57
C PHE A 18 -5.87 -2.59 7.80
N VAL A 19 -5.82 -2.40 6.49
CA VAL A 19 -7.03 -2.29 5.67
C VAL A 19 -7.51 -3.63 5.13
N GLY A 20 -7.01 -4.72 5.70
CA GLY A 20 -7.55 -6.04 5.41
C GLY A 20 -6.85 -6.83 4.33
N CYS A 21 -5.75 -6.33 3.80
CA CYS A 21 -4.98 -7.11 2.83
C CYS A 21 -4.15 -8.17 3.55
N HIS A 22 -3.84 -9.24 2.85
CA HIS A 22 -2.92 -10.24 3.36
C HIS A 22 -1.81 -10.44 2.34
N PHE A 23 -0.64 -10.84 2.82
CA PHE A 23 0.48 -11.16 1.95
C PHE A 23 0.19 -12.46 1.25
N GLU A 24 0.32 -12.46 -0.08
CA GLU A 24 0.06 -13.67 -0.86
C GLU A 24 1.34 -14.37 -1.27
N ARG A 25 2.25 -13.64 -1.89
CA ARG A 25 3.52 -14.22 -2.33
C ARG A 25 4.50 -13.13 -2.71
N GLU A 26 5.75 -13.53 -2.86
CA GLU A 26 6.80 -12.64 -3.33
C GLU A 26 7.30 -13.18 -4.67
N LYS A 27 7.46 -12.28 -5.63
CA LYS A 27 7.99 -12.63 -6.94
C LYS A 27 9.13 -11.68 -7.26
N GLY A 28 10.35 -12.21 -7.27
CA GLY A 28 11.53 -11.36 -7.37
C GLY A 28 11.60 -10.45 -6.16
N ASP A 29 11.70 -9.14 -6.38
CA ASP A 29 11.71 -8.17 -5.30
C ASP A 29 10.35 -7.49 -5.14
N HIS A 30 9.29 -8.07 -5.72
CA HIS A 30 7.94 -7.53 -5.59
C HIS A 30 7.13 -8.39 -4.64
N ARG A 31 6.42 -7.75 -3.70
CA ARG A 31 5.54 -8.41 -2.76
C ARG A 31 4.11 -8.20 -3.21
N ILE A 32 3.35 -9.28 -3.24
CA ILE A 32 1.98 -9.27 -3.78
C ILE A 32 1.00 -9.51 -2.63
N TYR A 33 0.01 -8.62 -2.53
CA TYR A 33 -1.00 -8.66 -1.47
C TYR A 33 -2.38 -8.74 -2.10
N TRP A 34 -3.31 -9.32 -1.37
CA TRP A 34 -4.66 -9.50 -1.85
C TRP A 34 -5.66 -9.20 -0.74
N ARG A 35 -6.82 -8.74 -1.14
CA ARG A 35 -7.96 -8.56 -0.25
C ARG A 35 -9.20 -8.91 -1.04
N GLU A 36 -10.17 -9.56 -0.38
CA GLU A 36 -11.42 -9.94 -1.02
C GLU A 36 -12.11 -8.71 -1.58
N GLY A 37 -12.63 -8.83 -2.79
CA GLY A 37 -13.31 -7.73 -3.46
C GLY A 37 -12.42 -6.91 -4.37
N LEU A 38 -11.11 -7.09 -4.32
CA LEU A 38 -10.23 -6.36 -5.23
C LEU A 38 -10.29 -6.95 -6.62
N LYS A 39 -10.19 -6.09 -7.63
CA LYS A 39 -10.15 -6.53 -9.03
C LYS A 39 -8.76 -6.94 -9.46
N ARG A 40 -7.75 -6.47 -8.77
CA ARG A 40 -6.36 -6.80 -9.05
C ARG A 40 -5.56 -6.75 -7.75
N PRO A 41 -4.45 -7.47 -7.68
CA PRO A 41 -3.65 -7.47 -6.47
C PRO A 41 -2.92 -6.15 -6.27
N VAL A 42 -2.53 -5.89 -5.03
CA VAL A 42 -1.64 -4.79 -4.68
C VAL A 42 -0.22 -5.32 -4.78
N VAL A 43 0.63 -4.65 -5.54
CA VAL A 43 2.02 -5.07 -5.74
C VAL A 43 2.93 -3.93 -5.33
N ILE A 44 3.91 -4.22 -4.46
CA ILE A 44 4.88 -3.21 -4.04
C ILE A 44 6.29 -3.77 -4.12
N PRO A 45 7.26 -2.98 -4.56
CA PRO A 45 8.67 -3.40 -4.51
C PRO A 45 9.20 -3.28 -3.09
N ARG A 46 10.19 -4.09 -2.74
CA ARG A 46 10.83 -3.99 -1.43
C ARG A 46 11.90 -2.89 -1.48
N GLU A 47 11.47 -1.66 -1.38
CA GLU A 47 12.36 -0.51 -1.42
C GLU A 47 12.27 0.29 -0.14
N ARG A 48 13.38 0.90 0.25
CA ARG A 48 13.41 1.73 1.44
C ARG A 48 12.41 2.86 1.37
N GLU A 49 12.23 3.40 0.18
CA GLU A 49 11.28 4.48 -0.04
C GLU A 49 10.45 4.15 -1.26
N LEU A 50 9.19 3.84 -1.04
CA LEU A 50 8.26 3.63 -2.14
C LEU A 50 7.97 4.98 -2.79
N PRO A 51 8.12 5.09 -4.10
CA PRO A 51 7.77 6.34 -4.79
C PRO A 51 6.30 6.66 -4.61
N VAL A 52 5.98 7.94 -4.62
CA VAL A 52 4.60 8.39 -4.44
C VAL A 52 3.67 7.79 -5.49
N PHE A 53 4.16 7.62 -6.73
CA PHE A 53 3.27 7.07 -7.76
C PHE A 53 2.89 5.62 -7.48
N VAL A 54 3.76 4.85 -6.80
CA VAL A 54 3.43 3.48 -6.40
C VAL A 54 2.34 3.52 -5.34
N ILE A 55 2.49 4.42 -4.36
CA ILE A 55 1.49 4.57 -3.30
C ILE A 55 0.15 4.95 -3.90
N ARG A 56 0.12 5.96 -4.77
CA ARG A 56 -1.12 6.42 -5.40
C ARG A 56 -1.80 5.33 -6.21
N ASN A 57 -1.01 4.58 -6.98
CA ASN A 57 -1.56 3.52 -7.80
C ASN A 57 -2.25 2.47 -6.93
N ASN A 58 -1.62 2.10 -5.83
CA ASN A 58 -2.18 1.08 -4.95
C ASN A 58 -3.40 1.60 -4.17
N LEU A 59 -3.39 2.88 -3.77
CA LEU A 59 -4.57 3.47 -3.15
C LEU A 59 -5.75 3.45 -4.12
N ARG A 60 -5.49 3.68 -5.40
CA ARG A 60 -6.55 3.63 -6.41
C ARG A 60 -7.12 2.22 -6.53
N ILE A 61 -6.25 1.21 -6.52
CA ILE A 61 -6.69 -0.19 -6.56
C ILE A 61 -7.56 -0.50 -5.34
N LEU A 62 -7.16 -0.01 -4.18
CA LEU A 62 -7.88 -0.25 -2.92
C LEU A 62 -9.14 0.60 -2.78
N GLY A 63 -9.27 1.65 -3.58
CA GLY A 63 -10.40 2.55 -3.44
C GLY A 63 -10.33 3.42 -2.19
N ILE A 64 -9.11 3.71 -1.72
CA ILE A 64 -8.89 4.48 -0.50
C ILE A 64 -8.38 5.87 -0.87
N ALA A 65 -9.00 6.90 -0.32
CA ALA A 65 -8.57 8.27 -0.57
C ALA A 65 -7.27 8.57 0.17
N SER A 66 -6.48 9.50 -0.38
CA SER A 66 -5.22 9.89 0.22
C SER A 66 -5.37 10.41 1.65
N ASP A 67 -6.45 11.14 1.92
CA ASP A 67 -6.72 11.67 3.26
C ASP A 67 -6.90 10.54 4.26
N GLU A 68 -7.66 9.52 3.88
CA GLU A 68 -7.91 8.36 4.73
C GLU A 68 -6.62 7.59 4.98
N TYR A 69 -5.83 7.42 3.93
CA TYR A 69 -4.54 6.75 4.04
C TYR A 69 -3.63 7.47 5.06
N LEU A 70 -3.52 8.79 4.96
CA LEU A 70 -2.68 9.56 5.87
C LEU A 70 -3.16 9.45 7.31
N GLU A 71 -4.48 9.43 7.53
CA GLU A 71 -5.02 9.24 8.88
C GLU A 71 -4.65 7.88 9.44
N ILE A 72 -4.74 6.84 8.61
CA ILE A 72 -4.39 5.49 9.04
C ILE A 72 -2.91 5.41 9.39
N LEU A 73 -2.05 6.04 8.59
CA LEU A 73 -0.61 6.02 8.87
C LEU A 73 -0.25 6.56 10.24
N LYS A 74 -1.05 7.48 10.77
CA LYS A 74 -0.81 8.03 12.10
C LYS A 74 -1.10 7.04 13.21
N ARG A 75 -1.85 5.99 12.91
CA ARG A 75 -2.32 5.02 13.91
C ARG A 75 -1.51 3.72 13.94
N ILE A 76 -0.66 3.53 12.96
CA ILE A 76 0.06 2.25 12.82
C ILE A 76 1.58 2.39 13.00
#